data_da08a7ed7438216c9822a1f5c3c3920e
#
_entry.id   da08a7ed7438216c9822a1f5c3c3920e
#
_cell.length_a   1.000
_cell.length_b   1.000
_cell.length_c   1.000
_cell.angle_alpha   90.00
_cell.angle_beta   90.00
_cell.angle_gamma   90.00
#
_symmetry.space_group_name_H-M   'P 1'
#
loop_
_entity.id
_entity.type
_entity.pdbx_description
1 polymer ?
#
loop_
_entity_poly.entity_id
_entity_poly.type
_entity_poly.pdbx_seq_one_letter_code
_entity_poly.pdbx_strand_id
1 'polypeptide(L)'
;LILNLHDGYGFYRNKYENAIFNPNSWGQATIIDQEKIDDKFGNLDEIANKVNSSLNNEGLFKDFHSFGVKNTQTKFKDEQMQLSLTYFAVTNNKPAFAIETSKNITDLTYKVIYQLKSIEEFMKIMDIEFEREVDINNYEEVKKRIFDFGKITINENISFDLNDIKSSMKFVPMKKSDNKIEFNHSLARSKFDNNKYEIYVGNIKVLDLYPQIFDIENTDKKIKIFVDGKEIETSLGSQIDIKNDFKIVKSDFRANIIGFSKDGIESEDEILLKKNDIQDNYSIDNNKSKYRAEFYKDGKFCGMIILNFLK
;
A
#
# COMPACT_ATOMS: atom_id res chain seq x y z
N LEU A 1 -3.34 28.40 8.15
CA LEU A 1 -2.70 27.51 9.13
C LEU A 1 -2.00 26.36 8.43
N ILE A 2 -0.81 26.00 8.90
CA ILE A 2 -0.01 24.90 8.35
C ILE A 2 0.16 23.86 9.46
N LEU A 3 -0.17 22.59 9.11
CA LEU A 3 0.11 21.42 9.95
C LEU A 3 1.20 20.60 9.29
N ASN A 4 2.29 20.36 9.98
CA ASN A 4 3.42 19.57 9.53
C ASN A 4 3.44 18.25 10.32
N LEU A 5 3.25 17.11 9.62
CA LEU A 5 3.12 15.81 10.26
C LEU A 5 4.45 15.08 10.28
N HIS A 6 4.90 14.68 11.45
CA HIS A 6 6.20 14.05 11.68
C HIS A 6 6.15 12.90 12.70
N ASP A 7 7.28 12.21 12.79
CA ASP A 7 7.57 11.20 13.82
C ASP A 7 8.82 11.59 14.60
N GLY A 8 8.67 11.81 15.90
CA GLY A 8 9.76 12.13 16.83
C GLY A 8 10.16 10.94 17.71
N TYR A 9 11.41 10.95 18.18
CA TYR A 9 11.87 9.94 19.15
C TYR A 9 11.30 10.21 20.54
N GLY A 10 10.99 9.15 21.30
CA GLY A 10 10.52 9.19 22.67
C GLY A 10 9.10 9.76 22.79
N PHE A 11 8.75 10.10 24.02
CA PHE A 11 7.49 10.74 24.41
C PHE A 11 7.80 12.03 25.14
N TYR A 12 7.40 13.15 24.59
CA TYR A 12 7.64 14.44 25.21
C TYR A 12 6.91 14.55 26.56
N ARG A 13 7.63 14.99 27.56
CA ARG A 13 7.13 15.32 28.91
C ARG A 13 7.81 16.58 29.41
N ASN A 14 7.08 17.41 30.11
CA ASN A 14 7.63 18.66 30.69
C ASN A 14 8.70 18.40 31.76
N LYS A 15 8.68 17.19 32.35
CA LYS A 15 9.66 16.76 33.38
C LYS A 15 10.32 15.46 32.92
N TYR A 16 11.57 15.27 33.39
CA TYR A 16 12.28 14.02 33.14
C TYR A 16 11.69 12.89 33.98
N GLU A 17 11.28 11.82 33.33
CA GLU A 17 10.83 10.60 33.98
C GLU A 17 11.84 9.46 33.70
N ASN A 18 12.27 9.29 32.45
CA ASN A 18 13.29 8.33 32.03
C ASN A 18 13.84 8.67 30.65
N ALA A 19 14.65 7.77 30.05
CA ALA A 19 15.33 8.01 28.77
C ALA A 19 14.40 8.26 27.58
N ILE A 20 13.16 7.74 27.60
CA ILE A 20 12.20 7.95 26.51
C ILE A 20 11.04 8.89 26.87
N PHE A 21 10.81 9.18 28.16
CA PHE A 21 9.81 10.10 28.67
C PHE A 21 10.52 11.30 29.31
N ASN A 22 10.77 12.36 28.55
CA ASN A 22 11.55 13.49 29.02
C ASN A 22 11.38 14.73 28.15
N PRO A 23 11.88 15.91 28.59
CA PRO A 23 11.77 17.17 27.83
C PRO A 23 12.56 17.21 26.52
N ASN A 24 13.55 16.34 26.34
CA ASN A 24 14.34 16.28 25.10
C ASN A 24 13.70 15.39 24.04
N SER A 25 12.70 14.58 24.41
CA SER A 25 11.92 13.79 23.47
C SER A 25 11.09 14.69 22.53
N TRP A 26 10.75 14.16 21.35
CA TRP A 26 10.02 14.87 20.31
C TRP A 26 8.65 14.25 20.02
N GLY A 27 8.51 12.95 20.22
CA GLY A 27 7.26 12.23 19.93
C GLY A 27 6.15 12.55 20.91
N GLN A 28 4.91 12.37 20.48
CA GLN A 28 3.67 12.71 21.19
C GLN A 28 3.67 14.17 21.66
N ALA A 29 3.94 15.06 20.71
CA ALA A 29 3.98 16.49 20.96
C ALA A 29 3.39 17.31 19.81
N THR A 30 2.73 18.40 20.16
CA THR A 30 2.51 19.53 19.26
C THR A 30 3.64 20.52 19.44
N ILE A 31 4.45 20.69 18.39
CA ILE A 31 5.60 21.57 18.42
C ILE A 31 5.20 22.96 17.93
N ILE A 32 5.61 23.99 18.66
CA ILE A 32 5.53 25.39 18.26
C ILE A 32 6.91 26.03 18.32
N ASP A 33 7.20 26.92 17.37
CA ASP A 33 8.50 27.61 17.30
C ASP A 33 8.57 28.86 18.19
N GLN A 34 7.43 29.44 18.50
CA GLN A 34 7.22 30.55 19.40
C GLN A 34 5.79 30.61 19.92
N GLU A 35 5.52 31.38 20.95
CA GLU A 35 4.20 31.47 21.60
C GLU A 35 3.15 32.16 20.72
N LYS A 36 3.54 33.24 20.04
CA LYS A 36 2.63 34.13 19.32
C LYS A 36 3.23 34.69 18.05
N ILE A 37 2.37 34.91 17.07
CA ILE A 37 2.61 35.71 15.85
C ILE A 37 1.44 36.65 15.61
N ASP A 38 1.63 37.61 14.70
CA ASP A 38 0.58 38.56 14.33
C ASP A 38 -0.36 38.01 13.25
N ASP A 39 -1.31 37.16 13.66
CA ASP A 39 -2.31 36.54 12.81
C ASP A 39 -3.59 36.23 13.62
N LYS A 40 -4.73 36.03 12.95
CA LYS A 40 -6.00 35.60 13.56
C LYS A 40 -5.84 34.34 14.42
N PHE A 41 -5.06 33.39 13.94
CA PHE A 41 -4.71 32.14 14.64
C PHE A 41 -3.30 32.17 15.22
N GLY A 42 -2.83 33.37 15.59
CA GLY A 42 -1.44 33.61 15.96
C GLY A 42 -1.09 33.26 17.41
N ASN A 43 -2.06 32.97 18.28
CA ASN A 43 -1.76 32.50 19.64
C ASN A 43 -1.45 31.00 19.62
N LEU A 44 -0.23 30.67 19.18
CA LEU A 44 0.16 29.28 18.89
C LEU A 44 0.17 28.42 20.15
N ASP A 45 0.64 28.96 21.28
CA ASP A 45 0.66 28.23 22.56
C ASP A 45 -0.76 27.87 23.05
N GLU A 46 -1.68 28.85 23.04
CA GLU A 46 -3.06 28.61 23.47
C GLU A 46 -3.76 27.58 22.56
N ILE A 47 -3.60 27.70 21.25
CA ILE A 47 -4.18 26.77 20.28
C ILE A 47 -3.64 25.37 20.49
N ALA A 48 -2.31 25.19 20.60
CA ALA A 48 -1.69 23.89 20.82
C ALA A 48 -2.16 23.24 22.13
N ASN A 49 -2.23 24.03 23.22
CA ASN A 49 -2.73 23.54 24.51
C ASN A 49 -4.20 23.13 24.45
N LYS A 50 -5.05 23.91 23.75
CA LYS A 50 -6.47 23.60 23.57
C LYS A 50 -6.65 22.30 22.78
N VAL A 51 -5.95 22.13 21.66
CA VAL A 51 -5.96 20.89 20.87
C VAL A 51 -5.53 19.69 21.71
N ASN A 52 -4.39 19.79 22.39
CA ASN A 52 -3.86 18.67 23.17
C ASN A 52 -4.74 18.34 24.39
N SER A 53 -5.37 19.32 25.00
CA SER A 53 -6.31 19.09 26.09
C SER A 53 -7.54 18.34 25.61
N SER A 54 -8.10 18.70 24.45
CA SER A 54 -9.21 17.95 23.83
C SER A 54 -8.81 16.53 23.53
N LEU A 55 -7.70 16.31 22.82
CA LEU A 55 -7.19 14.98 22.48
C LEU A 55 -6.98 14.09 23.71
N ASN A 56 -6.34 14.61 24.75
CA ASN A 56 -6.02 13.85 25.95
C ASN A 56 -7.27 13.50 26.78
N ASN A 57 -8.32 14.34 26.73
CA ASN A 57 -9.57 14.11 27.48
C ASN A 57 -10.52 13.13 26.82
N GLU A 58 -10.39 12.87 25.53
CA GLU A 58 -11.26 11.93 24.80
C GLU A 58 -11.03 10.45 25.16
N GLY A 59 -10.09 10.14 26.03
CA GLY A 59 -9.77 8.75 26.42
C GLY A 59 -9.23 7.88 25.27
N LEU A 60 -8.82 8.51 24.18
CA LEU A 60 -8.38 7.86 22.94
C LEU A 60 -6.98 7.30 23.03
N PHE A 61 -6.19 7.84 23.93
CA PHE A 61 -4.79 7.45 24.09
C PHE A 61 -4.66 6.38 25.16
N LYS A 62 -3.76 5.44 24.92
CA LYS A 62 -3.21 4.65 26.03
C LYS A 62 -2.56 5.61 27.02
N ASP A 63 -2.59 5.33 28.29
CA ASP A 63 -2.20 6.24 29.38
C ASP A 63 -0.87 7.00 29.17
N PHE A 64 0.06 6.41 28.45
CA PHE A 64 1.37 7.01 28.17
C PHE A 64 1.48 7.68 26.79
N HIS A 65 0.44 7.66 25.95
CA HIS A 65 0.46 8.25 24.60
C HIS A 65 -0.07 9.70 24.55
N SER A 66 -0.29 10.34 25.69
CA SER A 66 -0.78 11.72 25.74
C SER A 66 0.17 12.70 25.03
N PHE A 67 -0.41 13.71 24.38
CA PHE A 67 0.32 14.78 23.71
C PHE A 67 0.66 15.92 24.69
N GLY A 68 1.88 16.45 24.56
CA GLY A 68 2.30 17.68 25.22
C GLY A 68 2.57 18.81 24.22
N VAL A 69 2.59 20.06 24.67
CA VAL A 69 3.04 21.20 23.87
C VAL A 69 4.53 21.41 24.11
N LYS A 70 5.32 21.39 23.05
CA LYS A 70 6.75 21.68 23.10
C LYS A 70 7.07 22.97 22.37
N ASN A 71 7.41 24.00 23.11
CA ASN A 71 7.89 25.26 22.55
C ASN A 71 9.41 25.21 22.40
N THR A 72 9.89 25.18 21.17
CA THR A 72 11.31 25.08 20.86
C THR A 72 12.03 26.40 21.02
N GLN A 73 11.32 27.55 20.99
CA GLN A 73 11.90 28.88 20.93
C GLN A 73 12.99 28.96 19.85
N THR A 74 12.69 28.47 18.67
CA THR A 74 13.60 28.12 17.56
C THR A 74 14.56 29.28 17.22
N LYS A 75 14.06 30.52 17.21
CA LYS A 75 14.85 31.70 16.92
C LYS A 75 16.09 31.85 17.85
N PHE A 76 15.98 31.36 19.07
CA PHE A 76 16.99 31.65 20.13
C PHE A 76 17.81 30.43 20.54
N LYS A 77 17.32 29.22 20.23
CA LYS A 77 17.87 28.00 20.84
C LYS A 77 18.30 26.90 19.83
N ASP A 78 17.83 26.94 18.59
CA ASP A 78 18.03 25.81 17.69
C ASP A 78 18.22 26.26 16.23
N GLU A 79 19.47 26.43 15.83
CA GLU A 79 19.81 26.80 14.44
C GLU A 79 19.38 25.75 13.42
N GLN A 80 19.40 24.47 13.78
CA GLN A 80 19.00 23.40 12.88
C GLN A 80 17.49 23.44 12.62
N MET A 81 16.69 23.70 13.65
CA MET A 81 15.24 23.85 13.53
C MET A 81 14.84 25.10 12.74
N GLN A 82 15.70 26.09 12.59
CA GLN A 82 15.44 27.25 11.72
C GLN A 82 15.30 26.89 10.24
N LEU A 83 15.68 25.68 9.84
CA LEU A 83 15.47 25.13 8.50
C LEU A 83 14.11 24.42 8.34
N SER A 84 13.30 24.37 9.40
CA SER A 84 12.00 23.68 9.37
C SER A 84 10.93 24.49 8.63
N LEU A 85 9.95 23.75 8.07
CA LEU A 85 8.77 24.36 7.43
C LEU A 85 7.97 25.21 8.41
N THR A 86 7.84 24.77 9.67
CA THR A 86 7.08 25.49 10.69
C THR A 86 7.75 26.81 11.04
N TYR A 87 9.06 26.82 11.23
CA TYR A 87 9.80 28.06 11.48
C TYR A 87 9.74 29.04 10.30
N PHE A 88 9.91 28.55 9.07
CA PHE A 88 9.74 29.37 7.86
C PHE A 88 8.35 30.00 7.80
N ALA A 89 7.30 29.22 8.06
CA ALA A 89 5.93 29.72 8.06
C ALA A 89 5.72 30.80 9.13
N VAL A 90 6.12 30.53 10.35
CA VAL A 90 5.96 31.44 11.50
C VAL A 90 6.72 32.77 11.31
N THR A 91 7.94 32.74 10.76
CA THR A 91 8.69 33.95 10.43
C THR A 91 8.06 34.77 9.29
N ASN A 92 7.16 34.17 8.50
CA ASN A 92 6.35 34.84 7.48
C ASN A 92 4.91 35.10 7.96
N ASN A 93 4.66 35.17 9.25
CA ASN A 93 3.36 35.42 9.89
C ASN A 93 2.27 34.42 9.44
N LYS A 94 2.64 33.15 9.27
CA LYS A 94 1.70 32.06 8.99
C LYS A 94 1.65 31.11 10.19
N PRO A 95 0.46 30.94 10.84
CA PRO A 95 0.33 29.98 11.93
C PRO A 95 0.73 28.57 11.47
N ALA A 96 1.67 27.96 12.20
CA ALA A 96 2.16 26.62 11.88
C ALA A 96 2.45 25.81 13.13
N PHE A 97 2.14 24.50 13.05
CA PHE A 97 2.34 23.51 14.11
C PHE A 97 2.95 22.26 13.52
N ALA A 98 3.92 21.64 14.20
CA ALA A 98 4.32 20.28 13.88
C ALA A 98 3.63 19.32 14.85
N ILE A 99 3.02 18.26 14.30
CA ILE A 99 2.38 17.19 15.05
C ILE A 99 3.31 15.98 14.99
N GLU A 100 3.93 15.67 16.13
CA GLU A 100 4.92 14.61 16.24
C GLU A 100 4.33 13.39 16.92
N THR A 101 4.12 12.29 16.18
CA THR A 101 3.87 10.98 16.80
C THR A 101 5.17 10.33 17.23
N SER A 102 5.11 9.45 18.24
CA SER A 102 6.34 8.80 18.73
C SER A 102 6.80 7.67 17.83
N LYS A 103 8.09 7.65 17.47
CA LYS A 103 8.75 6.49 16.81
C LYS A 103 8.74 5.23 17.69
N ASN A 104 8.55 5.38 18.99
CA ASN A 104 8.44 4.26 19.93
C ASN A 104 7.06 3.61 19.91
N ILE A 105 6.06 4.20 19.23
CA ILE A 105 4.82 3.53 18.87
C ILE A 105 5.09 2.71 17.62
N THR A 106 5.16 1.40 17.77
CA THR A 106 5.45 0.46 16.67
C THR A 106 4.24 0.21 15.77
N ASP A 107 3.05 0.42 16.29
CA ASP A 107 1.80 0.24 15.55
C ASP A 107 1.50 1.48 14.69
N LEU A 108 1.64 1.33 13.38
CA LEU A 108 1.37 2.40 12.41
C LEU A 108 -0.08 2.89 12.46
N THR A 109 -1.02 1.99 12.76
CA THR A 109 -2.45 2.35 12.81
C THR A 109 -2.72 3.38 13.91
N TYR A 110 -2.17 3.19 15.10
CA TYR A 110 -2.29 4.19 16.17
C TYR A 110 -1.63 5.52 15.82
N LYS A 111 -0.46 5.50 15.19
CA LYS A 111 0.19 6.75 14.74
C LYS A 111 -0.70 7.54 13.80
N VAL A 112 -1.28 6.87 12.80
CA VAL A 112 -2.19 7.51 11.84
C VAL A 112 -3.44 8.04 12.53
N ILE A 113 -4.06 7.26 13.43
CA ILE A 113 -5.21 7.70 14.22
C ILE A 113 -4.88 8.97 15.01
N TYR A 114 -3.73 9.02 15.69
CA TYR A 114 -3.33 10.16 16.49
C TYR A 114 -3.10 11.42 15.64
N GLN A 115 -2.47 11.29 14.47
CA GLN A 115 -2.30 12.41 13.55
C GLN A 115 -3.63 12.91 12.99
N LEU A 116 -4.52 12.00 12.55
CA LEU A 116 -5.84 12.36 12.03
C LEU A 116 -6.69 13.06 13.09
N LYS A 117 -6.70 12.54 14.32
CA LYS A 117 -7.40 13.18 15.45
C LYS A 117 -6.87 14.59 15.73
N SER A 118 -5.53 14.74 15.70
CA SER A 118 -4.92 16.07 15.88
C SER A 118 -5.37 17.02 14.77
N ILE A 119 -5.38 16.60 13.51
CA ILE A 119 -5.87 17.41 12.39
C ILE A 119 -7.30 17.85 12.61
N GLU A 120 -8.20 16.93 13.02
CA GLU A 120 -9.60 17.23 13.26
C GLU A 120 -9.79 18.24 14.39
N GLU A 121 -9.02 18.16 15.48
CA GLU A 121 -9.09 19.15 16.55
C GLU A 121 -8.64 20.54 16.08
N PHE A 122 -7.60 20.62 15.24
CA PHE A 122 -7.23 21.88 14.61
C PHE A 122 -8.33 22.41 13.67
N MET A 123 -8.98 21.54 12.88
CA MET A 123 -10.09 21.93 12.01
C MET A 123 -11.27 22.50 12.82
N LYS A 124 -11.62 21.89 13.95
CA LYS A 124 -12.67 22.37 14.87
C LYS A 124 -12.35 23.79 15.39
N ILE A 125 -11.10 24.06 15.79
CA ILE A 125 -10.69 25.40 16.26
C ILE A 125 -10.79 26.46 15.16
N MET A 126 -10.65 26.04 13.91
CA MET A 126 -10.74 26.90 12.73
C MET A 126 -12.15 27.04 12.17
N ASP A 127 -13.16 26.45 12.82
CA ASP A 127 -14.53 26.37 12.33
C ASP A 127 -14.64 25.74 10.92
N ILE A 128 -13.80 24.73 10.63
CA ILE A 128 -13.82 23.98 9.38
C ILE A 128 -14.72 22.76 9.58
N GLU A 129 -15.83 22.74 8.84
CA GLU A 129 -16.69 21.56 8.76
C GLU A 129 -16.04 20.49 7.87
N PHE A 130 -16.20 19.24 8.25
CA PHE A 130 -15.68 18.12 7.49
C PHE A 130 -16.57 16.87 7.65
N GLU A 131 -16.57 16.05 6.63
CA GLU A 131 -17.18 14.72 6.65
C GLU A 131 -16.09 13.64 6.63
N ARG A 132 -16.37 12.52 7.29
CA ARG A 132 -15.44 11.39 7.34
C ARG A 132 -15.93 10.28 6.42
N GLU A 133 -15.07 9.81 5.54
CA GLU A 133 -15.29 8.56 4.80
C GLU A 133 -14.85 7.31 5.59
N VAL A 134 -14.09 7.49 6.69
CA VAL A 134 -13.55 6.43 7.53
C VAL A 134 -13.83 6.77 8.98
N ASP A 135 -14.36 5.83 9.75
CA ASP A 135 -14.47 6.00 11.20
C ASP A 135 -13.08 5.84 11.85
N ILE A 136 -12.43 6.99 12.13
CA ILE A 136 -11.11 7.00 12.76
C ILE A 136 -11.11 6.56 14.23
N ASN A 137 -12.30 6.32 14.85
CA ASN A 137 -12.41 5.69 16.16
C ASN A 137 -12.39 4.15 16.06
N ASN A 138 -12.66 3.62 14.85
CA ASN A 138 -12.61 2.20 14.59
C ASN A 138 -11.20 1.79 14.12
N TYR A 139 -10.41 1.24 15.04
CA TYR A 139 -9.04 0.80 14.76
C TYR A 139 -8.95 -0.17 13.56
N GLU A 140 -9.85 -1.15 13.46
CA GLU A 140 -9.81 -2.15 12.38
C GLU A 140 -10.17 -1.53 11.02
N GLU A 141 -11.03 -0.54 10.98
CA GLU A 141 -11.35 0.19 9.75
C GLU A 141 -10.17 1.03 9.28
N VAL A 142 -9.53 1.80 10.17
CA VAL A 142 -8.33 2.57 9.85
C VAL A 142 -7.20 1.65 9.41
N LYS A 143 -6.97 0.55 10.12
CA LYS A 143 -5.97 -0.45 9.76
C LYS A 143 -6.21 -1.02 8.36
N LYS A 144 -7.45 -1.37 8.04
CA LYS A 144 -7.82 -1.86 6.71
C LYS A 144 -7.50 -0.84 5.62
N ARG A 145 -7.76 0.46 5.86
CA ARG A 145 -7.46 1.54 4.92
C ARG A 145 -5.96 1.76 4.73
N ILE A 146 -5.17 1.73 5.81
CA ILE A 146 -3.71 1.90 5.74
C ILE A 146 -3.05 0.78 4.95
N PHE A 147 -3.55 -0.45 5.10
CA PHE A 147 -3.00 -1.65 4.47
C PHE A 147 -3.81 -2.10 3.25
N ASP A 148 -4.67 -1.25 2.71
CA ASP A 148 -5.24 -1.47 1.38
C ASP A 148 -4.23 -1.02 0.32
N PHE A 149 -3.51 -1.98 -0.21
CA PHE A 149 -2.48 -1.73 -1.22
C PHE A 149 -3.03 -1.64 -2.64
N GLY A 150 -4.34 -1.87 -2.80
CA GLY A 150 -5.01 -1.79 -4.09
C GLY A 150 -4.64 -2.94 -5.03
N LYS A 151 -4.67 -2.65 -6.33
CA LYS A 151 -4.44 -3.63 -7.40
C LYS A 151 -3.37 -3.15 -8.38
N ILE A 152 -2.69 -4.11 -8.98
CA ILE A 152 -1.85 -3.89 -10.16
C ILE A 152 -2.49 -4.55 -11.38
N THR A 153 -2.30 -3.94 -12.54
CA THR A 153 -2.69 -4.51 -13.84
C THR A 153 -1.45 -4.60 -14.74
N ILE A 154 -1.29 -5.74 -15.37
CA ILE A 154 -0.18 -6.06 -16.27
C ILE A 154 -0.77 -6.49 -17.61
N ASN A 155 -0.15 -6.11 -18.73
CA ASN A 155 -0.64 -6.40 -20.08
C ASN A 155 -2.11 -6.01 -20.28
N GLU A 156 -2.58 -4.93 -19.66
CA GLU A 156 -3.93 -4.37 -19.75
C GLU A 156 -5.05 -5.20 -19.11
N ASN A 157 -4.89 -6.51 -18.90
CA ASN A 157 -5.97 -7.38 -18.44
C ASN A 157 -5.61 -8.39 -17.36
N ILE A 158 -4.33 -8.54 -16.98
CA ILE A 158 -3.93 -9.38 -15.85
C ILE A 158 -3.97 -8.55 -14.59
N SER A 159 -4.92 -8.78 -13.71
CA SER A 159 -5.06 -8.03 -12.48
C SER A 159 -4.73 -8.86 -11.25
N PHE A 160 -3.95 -8.28 -10.34
CA PHE A 160 -3.64 -8.86 -9.05
C PHE A 160 -4.00 -7.90 -7.92
N ASP A 161 -4.71 -8.42 -6.92
CA ASP A 161 -4.97 -7.70 -5.67
C ASP A 161 -3.71 -7.76 -4.80
N LEU A 162 -3.14 -6.61 -4.49
CA LEU A 162 -1.92 -6.52 -3.70
C LEU A 162 -2.12 -6.92 -2.23
N ASN A 163 -3.38 -6.93 -1.76
CA ASN A 163 -3.72 -7.39 -0.42
C ASN A 163 -3.72 -8.91 -0.29
N ASP A 164 -3.86 -9.61 -1.43
CA ASP A 164 -4.01 -11.06 -1.47
C ASP A 164 -2.85 -11.80 -2.12
N ILE A 165 -1.90 -11.07 -2.68
CA ILE A 165 -0.78 -11.67 -3.39
C ILE A 165 0.31 -12.18 -2.45
N LYS A 166 1.03 -13.21 -2.87
CA LYS A 166 2.25 -13.65 -2.19
C LYS A 166 3.34 -12.58 -2.32
N SER A 167 4.13 -12.39 -1.29
CA SER A 167 5.20 -11.36 -1.23
C SER A 167 6.27 -11.49 -2.33
N SER A 168 6.29 -12.60 -3.04
CA SER A 168 7.16 -12.85 -4.18
C SER A 168 6.39 -13.61 -5.26
N MET A 169 6.12 -12.95 -6.37
CA MET A 169 5.52 -13.53 -7.56
C MET A 169 6.57 -13.85 -8.61
N LYS A 170 6.71 -15.13 -8.96
CA LYS A 170 7.59 -15.57 -10.02
C LYS A 170 6.79 -15.91 -11.29
N PHE A 171 7.44 -15.74 -12.44
CA PHE A 171 6.90 -16.11 -13.74
C PHE A 171 5.62 -15.38 -14.12
N VAL A 172 5.58 -14.09 -13.88
CA VAL A 172 4.47 -13.24 -14.33
C VAL A 172 4.64 -12.94 -15.82
N PRO A 173 3.63 -13.22 -16.68
CA PRO A 173 3.78 -12.97 -18.09
C PRO A 173 3.82 -11.47 -18.40
N MET A 174 4.91 -11.02 -19.02
CA MET A 174 5.05 -9.63 -19.47
C MET A 174 5.48 -9.59 -20.92
N LYS A 175 4.77 -8.81 -21.74
CA LYS A 175 5.11 -8.60 -23.14
C LYS A 175 6.39 -7.77 -23.26
N LYS A 176 7.27 -8.13 -24.15
CA LYS A 176 8.54 -7.42 -24.35
C LYS A 176 8.35 -5.96 -24.78
N SER A 177 7.31 -5.67 -25.55
CA SER A 177 7.02 -4.34 -26.08
C SER A 177 6.26 -3.42 -25.12
N ASP A 178 5.63 -3.96 -24.08
CA ASP A 178 4.81 -3.21 -23.15
C ASP A 178 4.99 -3.76 -21.73
N ASN A 179 6.04 -3.28 -21.08
CA ASN A 179 6.37 -3.64 -19.69
C ASN A 179 5.65 -2.73 -18.69
N LYS A 180 4.49 -2.17 -19.07
CA LYS A 180 3.75 -1.25 -18.24
C LYS A 180 3.01 -1.98 -17.12
N ILE A 181 3.27 -1.57 -15.90
CA ILE A 181 2.51 -1.95 -14.70
C ILE A 181 1.63 -0.77 -14.34
N GLU A 182 0.33 -0.97 -14.35
CA GLU A 182 -0.65 0.04 -13.95
C GLU A 182 -1.10 -0.19 -12.51
N PHE A 183 -1.37 0.90 -11.80
CA PHE A 183 -1.78 0.87 -10.41
C PHE A 183 -3.11 1.60 -10.25
N ASN A 184 -4.00 1.09 -9.42
CA ASN A 184 -5.20 1.80 -9.00
C ASN A 184 -5.04 2.55 -7.67
N HIS A 185 -3.84 2.52 -7.07
CA HIS A 185 -3.52 3.22 -5.84
C HIS A 185 -2.55 4.38 -6.12
N SER A 186 -2.90 5.60 -5.70
CA SER A 186 -2.15 6.83 -6.03
C SER A 186 -0.71 6.87 -5.51
N LEU A 187 -0.41 6.16 -4.43
CA LEU A 187 0.94 6.08 -3.84
C LEU A 187 1.72 4.86 -4.33
N ALA A 188 1.14 4.06 -5.24
CA ALA A 188 1.82 2.88 -5.75
C ALA A 188 2.84 3.25 -6.82
N ARG A 189 3.97 2.55 -6.79
CA ARG A 189 5.04 2.68 -7.77
C ARG A 189 5.80 1.38 -7.95
N SER A 190 6.43 1.22 -9.09
CA SER A 190 7.37 0.13 -9.36
C SER A 190 8.79 0.65 -9.55
N LYS A 191 9.77 -0.14 -9.14
CA LYS A 191 11.18 0.05 -9.44
C LYS A 191 11.72 -1.24 -10.05
N PHE A 192 12.31 -1.16 -11.24
CA PHE A 192 12.97 -2.32 -11.85
C PHE A 192 14.42 -2.40 -11.35
N ASP A 193 14.77 -3.53 -10.75
CA ASP A 193 16.10 -3.79 -10.23
C ASP A 193 16.39 -5.30 -10.23
N ASN A 194 17.60 -5.71 -10.62
CA ASN A 194 18.04 -7.11 -10.61
C ASN A 194 17.04 -8.10 -11.26
N ASN A 195 16.54 -7.77 -12.46
CA ASN A 195 15.57 -8.58 -13.23
C ASN A 195 14.23 -8.81 -12.53
N LYS A 196 13.84 -7.94 -11.61
CA LYS A 196 12.51 -7.94 -10.97
C LYS A 196 11.95 -6.52 -10.85
N TYR A 197 10.65 -6.43 -10.70
CA TYR A 197 10.00 -5.20 -10.27
C TYR A 197 9.76 -5.27 -8.76
N GLU A 198 10.27 -4.31 -8.03
CA GLU A 198 9.91 -4.05 -6.65
C GLU A 198 8.70 -3.13 -6.63
N ILE A 199 7.59 -3.58 -6.06
CA ILE A 199 6.34 -2.83 -5.97
C ILE A 199 6.22 -2.22 -4.58
N TYR A 200 5.97 -0.93 -4.55
CA TYR A 200 5.81 -0.15 -3.32
C TYR A 200 4.45 0.55 -3.32
N VAL A 201 3.86 0.68 -2.13
CA VAL A 201 2.77 1.60 -1.84
C VAL A 201 3.24 2.54 -0.73
N GLY A 202 3.36 3.82 -1.04
CA GLY A 202 4.09 4.75 -0.19
C GLY A 202 5.54 4.29 0.04
N ASN A 203 5.92 4.08 1.29
CA ASN A 203 7.24 3.58 1.67
C ASN A 203 7.26 2.07 1.99
N ILE A 204 6.11 1.39 1.87
CA ILE A 204 6.00 -0.04 2.16
C ILE A 204 6.29 -0.82 0.88
N LYS A 205 7.27 -1.71 0.94
CA LYS A 205 7.50 -2.70 -0.12
C LYS A 205 6.49 -3.83 0.03
N VAL A 206 5.65 -4.00 -0.99
CA VAL A 206 4.53 -4.96 -0.97
C VAL A 206 4.91 -6.27 -1.66
N LEU A 207 5.66 -6.19 -2.79
CA LEU A 207 5.85 -7.32 -3.67
C LEU A 207 7.18 -7.24 -4.42
N ASP A 208 7.84 -8.39 -4.58
CA ASP A 208 8.84 -8.64 -5.61
C ASP A 208 8.20 -9.43 -6.77
N LEU A 209 8.10 -8.80 -7.95
CA LEU A 209 7.54 -9.39 -9.14
C LEU A 209 8.65 -9.76 -10.12
N TYR A 210 8.76 -11.05 -10.43
CA TYR A 210 9.74 -11.59 -11.38
C TYR A 210 9.06 -11.84 -12.72
N PRO A 211 9.29 -10.99 -13.74
CA PRO A 211 8.63 -11.13 -15.03
C PRO A 211 9.21 -12.33 -15.80
N GLN A 212 8.35 -13.03 -16.52
CA GLN A 212 8.73 -13.89 -17.61
C GLN A 212 8.38 -13.21 -18.92
N ILE A 213 9.39 -12.65 -19.55
CA ILE A 213 9.22 -11.86 -20.78
C ILE A 213 9.10 -12.81 -21.96
N PHE A 214 8.15 -12.55 -22.85
CA PHE A 214 7.95 -13.27 -24.09
C PHE A 214 7.76 -12.31 -25.26
N ASP A 215 8.14 -12.77 -26.47
CA ASP A 215 8.12 -11.95 -27.68
C ASP A 215 6.72 -11.94 -28.32
N ILE A 216 6.28 -10.78 -28.77
CA ILE A 216 4.96 -10.54 -29.35
C ILE A 216 4.81 -11.26 -30.70
N GLU A 217 5.89 -11.48 -31.44
CA GLU A 217 5.84 -12.18 -32.75
C GLU A 217 5.14 -13.55 -32.68
N ASN A 218 5.09 -14.16 -31.48
CA ASN A 218 4.33 -15.38 -31.21
C ASN A 218 2.93 -15.13 -30.58
N THR A 219 2.59 -13.90 -30.21
CA THR A 219 1.38 -13.59 -29.42
C THR A 219 0.15 -13.22 -30.25
N ASP A 220 0.31 -12.95 -31.56
CA ASP A 220 -0.82 -12.79 -32.47
C ASP A 220 -1.56 -14.12 -32.72
N LYS A 221 -1.00 -15.24 -32.25
CA LYS A 221 -1.66 -16.53 -32.25
C LYS A 221 -2.63 -16.60 -31.08
N LYS A 222 -3.89 -16.56 -31.40
CA LYS A 222 -4.96 -16.79 -30.44
C LYS A 222 -5.00 -18.26 -30.02
N ILE A 223 -5.28 -18.47 -28.75
CA ILE A 223 -5.53 -19.78 -28.17
C ILE A 223 -7.04 -19.90 -27.95
N LYS A 224 -7.59 -21.06 -28.25
CA LYS A 224 -8.98 -21.38 -27.95
C LYS A 224 -9.09 -22.14 -26.64
N ILE A 225 -10.02 -21.74 -25.81
CA ILE A 225 -10.30 -22.34 -24.50
C ILE A 225 -11.79 -22.46 -24.32
N PHE A 226 -12.24 -23.62 -23.88
CA PHE A 226 -13.58 -23.77 -23.34
C PHE A 226 -13.58 -23.36 -21.89
N VAL A 227 -14.45 -22.45 -21.51
CA VAL A 227 -14.65 -21.96 -20.17
C VAL A 227 -16.13 -22.00 -19.84
N ASP A 228 -16.50 -22.73 -18.81
CA ASP A 228 -17.91 -22.87 -18.37
C ASP A 228 -18.86 -23.23 -19.51
N GLY A 229 -18.43 -24.17 -20.39
CA GLY A 229 -19.18 -24.63 -21.51
C GLY A 229 -19.19 -23.75 -22.76
N LYS A 230 -18.43 -22.68 -22.81
CA LYS A 230 -18.32 -21.78 -23.97
C LYS A 230 -16.89 -21.76 -24.51
N GLU A 231 -16.75 -21.82 -25.83
CA GLU A 231 -15.48 -21.60 -26.50
C GLU A 231 -15.19 -20.09 -26.58
N ILE A 232 -14.01 -19.67 -26.13
CA ILE A 232 -13.49 -18.32 -26.24
C ILE A 232 -12.11 -18.33 -26.90
N GLU A 233 -11.77 -17.25 -27.58
CA GLU A 233 -10.40 -17.01 -28.06
C GLU A 233 -9.71 -16.00 -27.17
N THR A 234 -8.44 -16.26 -26.85
CA THR A 234 -7.62 -15.36 -26.05
C THR A 234 -6.19 -15.30 -26.58
N SER A 235 -5.48 -14.24 -26.21
CA SER A 235 -4.06 -14.08 -26.54
C SER A 235 -3.18 -14.52 -25.39
N LEU A 236 -1.95 -14.95 -25.69
CA LEU A 236 -0.93 -15.15 -24.65
C LEU A 236 -0.68 -13.84 -23.88
N GLY A 237 -0.45 -13.94 -22.59
CA GLY A 237 -0.32 -12.79 -21.71
C GLY A 237 -1.64 -12.25 -21.20
N SER A 238 -2.75 -13.01 -21.30
CA SER A 238 -4.08 -12.62 -20.81
C SER A 238 -4.46 -13.34 -19.53
N GLN A 239 -5.49 -12.84 -18.85
CA GLN A 239 -6.19 -13.53 -17.77
C GLN A 239 -7.56 -14.02 -18.25
N ILE A 240 -7.94 -15.22 -17.82
CA ILE A 240 -9.23 -15.86 -18.09
C ILE A 240 -9.94 -16.14 -16.78
N ASP A 241 -11.16 -15.65 -16.64
CA ASP A 241 -12.00 -15.86 -15.48
C ASP A 241 -12.85 -17.15 -15.68
N ILE A 242 -12.81 -18.06 -14.70
CA ILE A 242 -13.40 -19.39 -14.71
C ILE A 242 -14.31 -19.52 -13.49
N LYS A 243 -15.54 -19.97 -13.69
CA LYS A 243 -16.48 -20.24 -12.57
C LYS A 243 -16.45 -21.72 -12.16
N ASN A 244 -16.50 -22.63 -13.13
CA ASN A 244 -16.64 -24.07 -12.87
C ASN A 244 -15.46 -24.87 -13.42
N ASP A 245 -15.27 -24.83 -14.74
CA ASP A 245 -14.29 -25.65 -15.42
C ASP A 245 -13.74 -24.98 -16.69
N PHE A 246 -12.64 -25.52 -17.16
CA PHE A 246 -12.02 -25.09 -18.41
C PHE A 246 -11.34 -26.25 -19.11
N LYS A 247 -11.12 -26.08 -20.41
CA LYS A 247 -10.36 -27.01 -21.25
C LYS A 247 -9.59 -26.19 -22.30
N ILE A 248 -8.28 -26.36 -22.38
CA ILE A 248 -7.49 -25.79 -23.47
C ILE A 248 -7.76 -26.62 -24.74
N VAL A 249 -8.16 -25.96 -25.81
CA VAL A 249 -8.39 -26.62 -27.11
C VAL A 249 -7.03 -26.90 -27.76
N LYS A 250 -6.93 -28.08 -28.39
CA LYS A 250 -5.71 -28.48 -29.10
C LYS A 250 -5.28 -27.44 -30.12
N SER A 251 -3.98 -27.12 -30.09
CA SER A 251 -3.35 -26.11 -30.95
C SER A 251 -1.95 -26.59 -31.38
N ASP A 252 -1.22 -25.75 -32.09
CA ASP A 252 0.21 -25.96 -32.40
C ASP A 252 1.12 -25.85 -31.17
N PHE A 253 0.58 -25.50 -30.02
CA PHE A 253 1.34 -25.35 -28.77
C PHE A 253 1.12 -26.56 -27.87
N ARG A 254 2.18 -27.01 -27.24
CA ARG A 254 2.08 -27.91 -26.10
C ARG A 254 1.64 -27.06 -24.88
N ALA A 255 0.55 -27.43 -24.26
CA ALA A 255 0.04 -26.77 -23.06
C ALA A 255 0.56 -27.47 -21.80
N ASN A 256 0.94 -26.67 -20.80
CA ASN A 256 1.36 -27.13 -19.48
C ASN A 256 0.68 -26.30 -18.40
N ILE A 257 -0.19 -26.92 -17.62
CA ILE A 257 -0.98 -26.27 -16.57
C ILE A 257 -0.25 -26.44 -15.23
N ILE A 258 0.35 -25.39 -14.74
CA ILE A 258 1.22 -25.44 -13.57
C ILE A 258 0.42 -25.81 -12.31
N GLY A 259 0.78 -26.97 -11.76
CA GLY A 259 0.10 -27.57 -10.60
C GLY A 259 -0.85 -28.70 -10.95
N PHE A 260 -1.06 -28.97 -12.23
CA PHE A 260 -1.69 -30.19 -12.72
C PHE A 260 -0.60 -31.18 -13.19
N SER A 261 -0.84 -32.46 -13.05
CA SER A 261 -0.01 -33.50 -13.69
C SER A 261 -0.83 -34.76 -13.91
N LYS A 262 -0.63 -35.40 -15.04
CA LYS A 262 -1.21 -36.67 -15.36
C LYS A 262 -0.18 -37.53 -16.11
N ASP A 263 0.10 -38.69 -15.60
CA ASP A 263 1.12 -39.59 -16.17
C ASP A 263 0.82 -39.95 -17.64
N GLY A 264 1.89 -39.95 -18.44
CA GLY A 264 1.82 -40.36 -19.86
C GLY A 264 1.24 -39.31 -20.81
N ILE A 265 1.06 -38.07 -20.36
CA ILE A 265 0.57 -36.94 -21.18
C ILE A 265 1.69 -35.97 -21.48
N GLU A 266 1.95 -35.72 -22.76
CA GLU A 266 2.92 -34.75 -23.23
C GLU A 266 2.36 -33.33 -23.28
N SER A 267 1.08 -33.14 -23.59
CA SER A 267 0.36 -31.89 -23.62
C SER A 267 -0.93 -32.01 -22.80
N GLU A 268 -1.22 -31.00 -22.00
CA GLU A 268 -2.39 -30.95 -21.10
C GLU A 268 -3.60 -30.25 -21.76
N ASP A 269 -3.61 -30.17 -23.10
CA ASP A 269 -4.78 -29.78 -23.87
C ASP A 269 -5.86 -30.88 -23.91
N GLU A 270 -7.06 -30.55 -24.34
CA GLU A 270 -8.25 -31.45 -24.44
C GLU A 270 -8.67 -32.12 -23.12
N ILE A 271 -8.13 -31.70 -21.98
CA ILE A 271 -8.51 -32.21 -20.67
C ILE A 271 -9.43 -31.19 -19.98
N LEU A 272 -10.63 -31.62 -19.59
CA LEU A 272 -11.53 -30.78 -18.79
C LEU A 272 -11.06 -30.77 -17.35
N LEU A 273 -10.73 -29.60 -16.86
CA LEU A 273 -10.18 -29.39 -15.53
C LEU A 273 -11.02 -28.40 -14.71
N LYS A 274 -11.03 -28.64 -13.41
CA LYS A 274 -11.64 -27.80 -12.39
C LYS A 274 -10.54 -27.31 -11.45
N LYS A 275 -10.86 -26.31 -10.63
CA LYS A 275 -9.93 -25.78 -9.63
C LYS A 275 -9.29 -26.89 -8.77
N ASN A 276 -10.07 -27.86 -8.32
CA ASN A 276 -9.62 -28.94 -7.44
C ASN A 276 -8.66 -29.96 -8.10
N ASP A 277 -8.53 -29.90 -9.41
CA ASP A 277 -7.56 -30.73 -10.14
C ASP A 277 -6.16 -30.13 -10.14
N ILE A 278 -6.03 -28.86 -9.70
CA ILE A 278 -4.77 -28.11 -9.66
C ILE A 278 -4.33 -27.93 -8.20
N GLN A 279 -3.09 -28.26 -7.92
CA GLN A 279 -2.52 -28.19 -6.58
C GLN A 279 -2.41 -26.75 -6.07
N ASP A 280 -2.96 -26.47 -4.90
CA ASP A 280 -3.06 -25.15 -4.26
C ASP A 280 -1.71 -24.44 -4.03
N ASN A 281 -0.62 -25.20 -3.82
CA ASN A 281 0.72 -24.64 -3.59
C ASN A 281 1.30 -23.93 -4.83
N TYR A 282 0.78 -24.21 -6.03
CA TYR A 282 1.18 -23.57 -7.28
C TYR A 282 0.39 -22.28 -7.59
N SER A 283 -0.58 -21.91 -6.76
CA SER A 283 -1.30 -20.66 -6.94
C SER A 283 -0.36 -19.45 -6.81
N ILE A 284 -0.66 -18.40 -7.54
CA ILE A 284 0.08 -17.13 -7.51
C ILE A 284 -0.35 -16.28 -6.30
N ASP A 285 -1.62 -16.40 -5.91
CA ASP A 285 -2.26 -15.64 -4.84
C ASP A 285 -2.45 -16.47 -3.55
N ASN A 286 -2.74 -15.82 -2.44
CA ASN A 286 -3.00 -16.45 -1.15
C ASN A 286 -4.39 -17.09 -1.10
N ASN A 287 -5.36 -16.55 -1.85
CA ASN A 287 -6.72 -17.08 -1.98
C ASN A 287 -6.78 -18.35 -2.83
N LYS A 288 -5.66 -18.75 -3.43
CA LYS A 288 -5.56 -19.95 -4.27
C LYS A 288 -6.53 -19.93 -5.45
N SER A 289 -6.71 -18.75 -6.04
CA SER A 289 -7.63 -18.56 -7.16
C SER A 289 -6.92 -18.42 -8.51
N LYS A 290 -5.63 -18.03 -8.52
CA LYS A 290 -4.90 -17.73 -9.75
C LYS A 290 -3.79 -18.74 -10.02
N TYR A 291 -3.81 -19.30 -11.22
CA TYR A 291 -2.83 -20.29 -11.68
C TYR A 291 -2.31 -19.92 -13.07
N ARG A 292 -1.30 -20.65 -13.56
CA ARG A 292 -0.68 -20.41 -14.87
C ARG A 292 -0.92 -21.60 -15.79
N ALA A 293 -1.22 -21.31 -17.04
CA ALA A 293 -1.07 -22.27 -18.14
C ALA A 293 0.01 -21.74 -19.09
N GLU A 294 1.07 -22.50 -19.29
CA GLU A 294 2.23 -22.18 -20.10
C GLU A 294 2.13 -22.88 -21.46
N PHE A 295 2.60 -22.21 -22.51
CA PHE A 295 2.54 -22.71 -23.89
C PHE A 295 3.93 -22.76 -24.50
N TYR A 296 4.20 -23.90 -25.13
CA TYR A 296 5.49 -24.21 -25.72
C TYR A 296 5.35 -24.66 -27.17
N LYS A 297 6.30 -24.27 -28.03
CA LYS A 297 6.43 -24.77 -29.39
C LYS A 297 7.88 -25.13 -29.67
N ASP A 298 8.15 -26.32 -30.19
CA ASP A 298 9.51 -26.82 -30.46
C ASP A 298 10.43 -26.73 -29.24
N GLY A 299 9.89 -27.03 -28.05
CA GLY A 299 10.61 -26.94 -26.77
C GLY A 299 10.87 -25.52 -26.24
N LYS A 300 10.44 -24.48 -26.96
CA LYS A 300 10.62 -23.08 -26.57
C LYS A 300 9.37 -22.53 -25.91
N PHE A 301 9.55 -21.76 -24.82
CA PHE A 301 8.47 -21.05 -24.18
C PHE A 301 7.93 -19.95 -25.11
N CYS A 302 6.64 -19.95 -25.36
CA CYS A 302 5.95 -19.02 -26.24
C CYS A 302 5.10 -17.97 -25.49
N GLY A 303 4.77 -18.24 -24.25
CA GLY A 303 3.95 -17.38 -23.40
C GLY A 303 3.06 -18.18 -22.47
N MET A 304 2.24 -17.48 -21.70
CA MET A 304 1.31 -18.10 -20.75
C MET A 304 0.04 -17.27 -20.62
N ILE A 305 -0.97 -17.84 -20.02
CA ILE A 305 -2.18 -17.18 -19.56
C ILE A 305 -2.35 -17.38 -18.05
N ILE A 306 -3.10 -16.48 -17.43
CA ILE A 306 -3.52 -16.62 -16.03
C ILE A 306 -4.94 -17.18 -16.00
N LEU A 307 -5.10 -18.31 -15.32
CA LEU A 307 -6.39 -18.93 -15.02
C LEU A 307 -6.87 -18.38 -13.68
N ASN A 308 -7.96 -17.63 -13.66
CA ASN A 308 -8.52 -17.01 -12.46
C ASN A 308 -9.85 -17.65 -12.10
N PHE A 309 -9.88 -18.49 -11.07
CA PHE A 309 -11.11 -19.12 -10.59
C PHE A 309 -11.89 -18.15 -9.71
N LEU A 310 -13.08 -17.78 -10.17
CA LEU A 310 -14.02 -16.93 -9.44
C LEU A 310 -14.61 -17.68 -8.23
N LYS A 311 -14.86 -16.95 -7.14
CA LYS A 311 -15.54 -17.49 -5.95
C LYS A 311 -17.03 -17.60 -6.17
#